data_1562c51c9a9c3e70dfd694f52cf5d881
#
_entry.id   1562c51c9a9c3e70dfd694f52cf5d881
#
_cell.length_a   1.000
_cell.length_b   1.000
_cell.length_c   1.000
_cell.angle_alpha   90.00
_cell.angle_beta   90.00
_cell.angle_gamma   90.00
#
_symmetry.space_group_name_H-M   'P 1'
#
loop_
_entity.id
_entity.type
_entity.pdbx_description
1 polymer ?
#
loop_
_entity_poly.entity_id
_entity_poly.type
_entity_poly.pdbx_seq_one_letter_code
_entity_poly.pdbx_strand_id
1 'polypeptide(L)'
;MRDLHTAGRAAIATALAAACLPVAPASADVFDGRIAFSSFRVDPPAGMQRSGDIFSMSPDGSRLRRLTTNPENDRQADWSPGGTAIAYSIRKPDSPINFEAARMTAAGTGHRRLTTTADPQSSSQPSWFPNSRGLLLRRSGPGLASSIWQMGTAGQNPELRYQPPNPVLYPSFSPDMKKIVFTGVVSPEGDTDRAIFTVDADGGGLTTVFDVSGAYDSAPVWSPDGRHIAFESNANVDDRNPEGELEIWTMESDGSDVRQLTRNALHDEGPSWSPDRGRKIVYTSGPDDLNGDINVMTATGRHLRVLQPHEGRDESPDWQAIPAPKTARRCGGVSSQDIRDVRARGIGMICLRARSLARRWAKAGRPDEIRGFAVRTKDLGGTTRVVMTRRSILGARQLVAFLDESG
;
A
#
# COMPACT_ATOMS: atom_id res chain seq x y z
N MET A 1 37.87 62.77 -55.29
CA MET A 1 37.54 61.69 -56.27
C MET A 1 36.91 60.57 -55.53
N ARG A 2 35.63 60.31 -55.88
CA ARG A 2 34.87 59.05 -55.76
C ARG A 2 34.72 58.46 -54.38
N ASP A 3 33.61 58.65 -53.74
CA ASP A 3 32.37 57.82 -53.69
C ASP A 3 32.63 56.32 -53.43
N LEU A 4 32.00 55.81 -52.38
CA LEU A 4 31.06 54.69 -52.50
C LEU A 4 30.40 54.35 -51.15
N HIS A 5 29.12 54.32 -51.24
CA HIS A 5 28.13 53.81 -50.30
C HIS A 5 28.46 52.47 -49.64
N THR A 6 28.13 52.30 -48.39
CA THR A 6 27.65 50.97 -47.90
C THR A 6 26.52 51.14 -46.89
N ALA A 7 25.44 50.46 -47.24
CA ALA A 7 24.18 50.48 -46.59
C ALA A 7 24.21 49.73 -45.26
N GLY A 8 23.55 50.28 -44.26
CA GLY A 8 23.32 49.63 -42.98
C GLY A 8 22.35 48.46 -43.07
N ARG A 9 22.72 47.36 -42.44
CA ARG A 9 21.79 46.26 -42.08
C ARG A 9 21.46 46.39 -40.64
N ALA A 10 20.23 46.76 -40.34
CA ALA A 10 19.63 46.66 -39.01
C ALA A 10 19.35 45.17 -38.69
N ALA A 11 19.98 44.63 -37.67
CA ALA A 11 19.67 43.35 -37.12
C ALA A 11 18.48 43.48 -36.15
N ILE A 12 17.35 42.92 -36.55
CA ILE A 12 16.18 42.76 -35.66
C ILE A 12 16.46 41.61 -34.74
N ALA A 13 16.73 41.89 -33.46
CA ALA A 13 16.80 40.90 -32.41
C ALA A 13 15.36 40.55 -31.98
N THR A 14 14.88 39.40 -32.43
CA THR A 14 13.63 38.83 -31.95
C THR A 14 13.87 38.22 -30.58
N ALA A 15 13.42 38.88 -29.53
CA ALA A 15 13.40 38.31 -28.17
C ALA A 15 12.32 37.22 -28.11
N LEU A 16 12.73 35.94 -28.05
CA LEU A 16 11.85 34.88 -27.65
C LEU A 16 11.56 35.03 -26.14
N ALA A 17 10.38 35.53 -25.82
CA ALA A 17 9.82 35.41 -24.47
C ALA A 17 9.52 33.96 -24.22
N ALA A 18 10.36 33.30 -23.42
CA ALA A 18 10.04 31.99 -22.84
C ALA A 18 8.84 32.16 -21.89
N ALA A 19 7.67 31.79 -22.38
CA ALA A 19 6.48 31.67 -21.54
C ALA A 19 6.74 30.59 -20.49
N CYS A 20 6.98 30.99 -19.25
CA CYS A 20 6.88 30.10 -18.10
C CYS A 20 5.45 29.56 -18.04
N LEU A 21 5.23 28.36 -18.55
CA LEU A 21 3.99 27.65 -18.30
C LEU A 21 3.91 27.40 -16.78
N PRO A 22 2.78 27.69 -16.13
CA PRO A 22 2.63 27.41 -14.72
C PRO A 22 2.77 25.89 -14.52
N VAL A 23 3.77 25.50 -13.74
CA VAL A 23 3.88 24.15 -13.22
C VAL A 23 2.60 23.87 -12.43
N ALA A 24 1.74 23.02 -12.96
CA ALA A 24 0.53 22.61 -12.27
C ALA A 24 0.92 22.05 -10.89
N PRO A 25 0.20 22.40 -9.83
CA PRO A 25 0.55 21.95 -8.50
C PRO A 25 0.52 20.42 -8.43
N ALA A 26 1.55 19.83 -7.83
CA ALA A 26 1.79 18.39 -7.66
C ALA A 26 0.72 17.63 -6.83
N SER A 27 -0.49 18.17 -6.70
CA SER A 27 -1.55 17.62 -5.85
C SER A 27 -2.42 16.54 -6.49
N ALA A 28 -2.24 16.23 -7.77
CA ALA A 28 -3.04 15.22 -8.46
C ALA A 28 -2.49 13.78 -8.32
N ASP A 29 -1.26 13.62 -7.87
CA ASP A 29 -0.53 12.34 -7.91
C ASP A 29 -0.59 11.53 -6.61
N VAL A 30 -1.23 12.05 -5.57
CA VAL A 30 -1.16 11.48 -4.21
C VAL A 30 -2.09 10.27 -4.01
N PHE A 31 -3.02 10.01 -4.93
CA PHE A 31 -4.08 9.01 -4.77
C PHE A 31 -4.20 8.01 -5.93
N ASP A 32 -3.13 7.66 -6.60
CA ASP A 32 -3.18 6.71 -7.72
C ASP A 32 -2.80 5.27 -7.34
N GLY A 33 -2.85 4.93 -6.05
CA GLY A 33 -2.53 3.59 -5.54
C GLY A 33 -1.04 3.33 -5.52
N ARG A 34 -0.25 4.28 -5.05
CA ARG A 34 1.21 4.17 -4.97
C ARG A 34 1.65 3.00 -4.09
N ILE A 35 2.85 2.50 -4.34
CA ILE A 35 3.54 1.54 -3.50
C ILE A 35 4.57 2.33 -2.68
N ALA A 36 4.52 2.23 -1.35
CA ALA A 36 5.58 2.70 -0.46
C ALA A 36 6.48 1.52 -0.11
N PHE A 37 7.75 1.77 0.12
CA PHE A 37 8.73 0.75 0.48
C PHE A 37 9.94 1.38 1.14
N SER A 38 10.71 0.59 1.87
CA SER A 38 12.01 0.99 2.40
C SER A 38 13.07 0.71 1.36
N SER A 39 14.04 1.62 1.19
CA SER A 39 15.09 1.47 0.19
C SER A 39 16.44 1.93 0.70
N PHE A 40 17.47 1.15 0.43
CA PHE A 40 18.87 1.42 0.75
C PHE A 40 19.67 1.91 -0.48
N ARG A 41 18.97 2.41 -1.50
CA ARG A 41 19.56 2.87 -2.76
C ARG A 41 20.39 4.14 -2.68
N VAL A 42 20.30 4.87 -1.58
CA VAL A 42 21.05 6.11 -1.39
C VAL A 42 22.33 5.80 -0.66
N ASP A 43 23.49 6.08 -1.29
CA ASP A 43 24.76 5.95 -0.65
C ASP A 43 24.91 6.97 0.47
N PRO A 44 25.30 6.55 1.68
CA PRO A 44 25.54 7.46 2.76
C PRO A 44 26.81 8.30 2.49
N PRO A 45 26.96 9.46 3.11
CA PRO A 45 28.23 10.15 3.15
C PRO A 45 29.37 9.22 3.62
N ALA A 46 30.60 9.47 3.16
CA ALA A 46 31.75 8.65 3.50
C ALA A 46 31.89 8.45 5.01
N GLY A 47 32.00 7.20 5.45
CA GLY A 47 32.11 6.83 6.87
C GLY A 47 30.80 6.57 7.60
N MET A 48 29.63 6.72 6.97
CA MET A 48 28.33 6.35 7.53
C MET A 48 27.84 4.99 6.99
N GLN A 49 27.10 4.26 7.81
CA GLN A 49 26.42 3.04 7.35
C GLN A 49 25.23 3.41 6.48
N ARG A 50 24.90 2.55 5.50
CA ARG A 50 23.69 2.69 4.71
C ARG A 50 22.46 2.68 5.64
N SER A 51 21.60 3.67 5.50
CA SER A 51 20.32 3.77 6.20
C SER A 51 19.20 3.65 5.19
N GLY A 52 18.14 2.92 5.55
CA GLY A 52 16.94 2.85 4.74
C GLY A 52 16.16 4.15 4.79
N ASP A 53 15.62 4.54 3.67
CA ASP A 53 14.64 5.63 3.53
C ASP A 53 13.33 5.09 3.00
N ILE A 54 12.24 5.80 3.31
CA ILE A 54 10.95 5.48 2.70
C ILE A 54 10.87 6.14 1.32
N PHE A 55 10.58 5.32 0.34
CA PHE A 55 10.29 5.73 -1.04
C PHE A 55 8.83 5.42 -1.41
N SER A 56 8.36 5.99 -2.49
CA SER A 56 7.11 5.60 -3.11
C SER A 56 7.18 5.69 -4.63
N MET A 57 6.45 4.81 -5.32
CA MET A 57 6.35 4.77 -6.78
C MET A 57 4.93 4.45 -7.23
N SER A 58 4.60 4.68 -8.49
CA SER A 58 3.37 4.22 -9.10
C SER A 58 3.38 2.69 -9.28
N PRO A 59 2.22 2.00 -9.38
CA PRO A 59 2.16 0.54 -9.54
C PRO A 59 2.78 -0.02 -10.82
N ASP A 60 3.15 0.85 -11.76
CA ASP A 60 3.89 0.51 -12.97
C ASP A 60 5.41 0.69 -12.81
N GLY A 61 5.89 1.09 -11.62
CA GLY A 61 7.27 1.41 -11.32
C GLY A 61 7.67 2.85 -11.64
N SER A 62 6.82 3.64 -12.30
CA SER A 62 7.12 5.04 -12.62
C SER A 62 6.98 5.97 -11.42
N ARG A 63 7.40 7.24 -11.57
CA ARG A 63 7.22 8.32 -10.58
C ARG A 63 7.81 7.99 -9.21
N LEU A 64 8.99 7.40 -9.20
CA LEU A 64 9.75 7.13 -7.99
C LEU A 64 10.01 8.44 -7.22
N ARG A 65 9.76 8.42 -5.90
CA ARG A 65 9.97 9.56 -5.01
C ARG A 65 10.56 9.09 -3.68
N ARG A 66 11.60 9.74 -3.22
CA ARG A 66 12.11 9.62 -1.85
C ARG A 66 11.24 10.47 -0.94
N LEU A 67 10.72 9.88 0.13
CA LEU A 67 9.81 10.54 1.07
C LEU A 67 10.51 10.94 2.38
N THR A 68 11.53 10.20 2.81
CA THR A 68 12.36 10.55 3.96
C THR A 68 13.80 10.82 3.54
N THR A 69 14.49 11.69 4.26
CA THR A 69 15.88 12.13 3.97
C THR A 69 16.68 12.38 5.24
N ASN A 70 16.18 11.91 6.40
CA ASN A 70 16.87 12.01 7.67
C ASN A 70 18.03 10.98 7.74
N PRO A 71 19.00 11.11 8.66
CA PRO A 71 20.10 10.18 8.75
C PRO A 71 19.76 8.85 9.44
N GLU A 72 18.57 8.74 10.02
CA GLU A 72 18.10 7.53 10.67
C GLU A 72 17.67 6.47 9.65
N ASN A 73 17.53 5.24 10.11
CA ASN A 73 17.04 4.15 9.29
C ASN A 73 15.50 4.09 9.39
N ASP A 74 14.83 4.41 8.29
CA ASP A 74 13.37 4.42 8.17
C ASP A 74 12.92 3.14 7.44
N ARG A 75 12.03 2.35 8.06
CA ARG A 75 11.60 1.04 7.56
C ARG A 75 10.11 0.79 7.75
N GLN A 76 9.61 -0.25 7.06
CA GLN A 76 8.28 -0.83 7.29
C GLN A 76 7.16 0.21 7.16
N ALA A 77 7.10 0.82 6.00
CA ALA A 77 6.07 1.77 5.65
C ALA A 77 4.71 1.08 5.53
N ASP A 78 3.68 1.67 6.12
CA ASP A 78 2.29 1.20 6.05
C ASP A 78 1.35 2.37 5.72
N TRP A 79 0.60 2.25 4.64
CA TRP A 79 -0.35 3.26 4.19
C TRP A 79 -1.62 3.29 5.03
N SER A 80 -2.05 4.45 5.43
CA SER A 80 -3.39 4.58 6.01
C SER A 80 -4.45 4.13 5.00
N PRO A 81 -5.54 3.46 5.44
CA PRO A 81 -6.63 3.03 4.57
C PRO A 81 -7.30 4.17 3.79
N GLY A 82 -7.17 5.41 4.27
CA GLY A 82 -7.57 6.61 3.55
C GLY A 82 -6.56 7.07 2.49
N GLY A 83 -5.38 6.44 2.37
CA GLY A 83 -4.32 6.80 1.43
C GLY A 83 -3.70 8.18 1.66
N THR A 84 -3.90 8.79 2.84
CA THR A 84 -3.50 10.17 3.12
C THR A 84 -2.26 10.31 3.98
N ALA A 85 -1.85 9.22 4.63
CA ALA A 85 -0.70 9.18 5.52
C ALA A 85 0.04 7.85 5.40
N ILE A 86 1.30 7.84 5.83
CA ILE A 86 2.15 6.67 5.95
C ILE A 86 2.63 6.61 7.39
N ALA A 87 2.50 5.45 8.04
CA ALA A 87 3.20 5.13 9.28
C ALA A 87 4.48 4.36 8.93
N TYR A 88 5.51 4.47 9.74
CA TYR A 88 6.78 3.80 9.52
C TYR A 88 7.57 3.66 10.82
N SER A 89 8.54 2.76 10.82
CA SER A 89 9.51 2.63 11.89
C SER A 89 10.71 3.52 11.60
N ILE A 90 11.11 4.36 12.56
CA ILE A 90 12.29 5.21 12.48
C ILE A 90 13.27 4.81 13.57
N ARG A 91 14.53 4.57 13.22
CA ARG A 91 15.57 4.22 14.20
C ARG A 91 15.77 5.35 15.20
N LYS A 92 16.02 5.01 16.44
CA LYS A 92 16.43 5.99 17.46
C LYS A 92 17.85 6.51 17.18
N PRO A 93 18.10 7.81 17.31
CA PRO A 93 19.43 8.38 17.06
C PRO A 93 20.54 7.74 17.93
N ASP A 94 20.22 7.41 19.16
CA ASP A 94 21.16 6.91 20.15
C ASP A 94 21.16 5.37 20.29
N SER A 95 20.51 4.66 19.37
CA SER A 95 20.43 3.19 19.40
C SER A 95 20.55 2.58 18.01
N PRO A 96 21.45 1.59 17.83
CA PRO A 96 21.59 0.92 16.53
C PRO A 96 20.45 -0.06 16.22
N ILE A 97 19.69 -0.49 17.23
CA ILE A 97 18.70 -1.60 17.10
C ILE A 97 17.27 -1.21 17.48
N ASN A 98 17.06 -0.07 18.16
CA ASN A 98 15.75 0.33 18.62
C ASN A 98 15.08 1.32 17.67
N PHE A 99 13.78 1.18 17.52
CA PHE A 99 12.94 1.98 16.64
C PHE A 99 11.84 2.69 17.42
N GLU A 100 11.34 3.77 16.84
CA GLU A 100 10.11 4.46 17.20
C GLU A 100 9.11 4.37 16.06
N ALA A 101 7.83 4.34 16.40
CA ALA A 101 6.79 4.53 15.39
C ALA A 101 6.71 6.02 15.01
N ALA A 102 6.64 6.29 13.74
CA ALA A 102 6.49 7.63 13.18
C ALA A 102 5.43 7.65 12.09
N ARG A 103 5.00 8.84 11.70
CA ARG A 103 4.11 9.04 10.57
C ARG A 103 4.47 10.28 9.77
N MET A 104 4.01 10.30 8.52
CA MET A 104 4.06 11.44 7.61
C MET A 104 2.79 11.51 6.76
N THR A 105 2.61 12.61 6.03
CA THR A 105 1.57 12.68 4.99
C THR A 105 1.94 11.83 3.77
N ALA A 106 0.97 11.51 2.92
CA ALA A 106 1.20 10.83 1.65
C ALA A 106 2.20 11.55 0.72
N ALA A 107 2.41 12.84 0.91
CA ALA A 107 3.37 13.65 0.16
C ALA A 107 4.80 13.59 0.71
N GLY A 108 5.05 12.88 1.80
CA GLY A 108 6.35 12.85 2.49
C GLY A 108 6.64 14.13 3.27
N THR A 109 5.64 14.76 3.86
CA THR A 109 5.77 15.95 4.69
C THR A 109 5.14 15.74 6.06
N GLY A 110 5.40 16.64 7.01
CA GLY A 110 4.79 16.58 8.33
C GLY A 110 5.21 15.35 9.13
N HIS A 111 6.50 14.98 9.06
CA HIS A 111 7.09 13.90 9.81
C HIS A 111 6.90 14.10 11.31
N ARG A 112 6.43 13.09 12.00
CA ARG A 112 6.20 13.13 13.43
C ARG A 112 6.44 11.77 14.05
N ARG A 113 7.30 11.69 15.08
CA ARG A 113 7.40 10.52 15.95
C ARG A 113 6.12 10.41 16.79
N LEU A 114 5.60 9.20 16.89
CA LEU A 114 4.37 8.88 17.63
C LEU A 114 4.68 8.28 19.00
N THR A 115 5.84 7.66 19.11
CA THR A 115 6.33 7.07 20.35
C THR A 115 7.63 7.74 20.76
N THR A 116 7.87 7.79 22.07
CA THR A 116 9.09 8.27 22.72
C THR A 116 9.38 7.33 23.86
N THR A 117 9.67 6.09 23.55
CA THR A 117 9.96 5.07 24.57
C THR A 117 11.36 5.28 25.12
N ALA A 118 11.54 5.07 26.43
CA ALA A 118 12.86 5.08 27.05
C ALA A 118 13.74 4.00 26.42
N ASP A 119 15.02 4.29 26.22
CA ASP A 119 15.98 3.26 25.89
C ASP A 119 16.09 2.25 27.05
N PRO A 120 16.18 0.95 26.77
CA PRO A 120 16.40 0.25 25.50
C PRO A 120 15.13 -0.26 24.80
N GLN A 121 13.97 0.31 25.04
CA GLN A 121 12.71 -0.13 24.44
C GLN A 121 12.58 0.29 22.97
N SER A 122 11.94 -0.55 22.17
CA SER A 122 11.61 -0.34 20.76
C SER A 122 10.09 -0.36 20.54
N SER A 123 9.61 0.54 19.69
CA SER A 123 8.23 0.56 19.15
C SER A 123 8.33 0.56 17.64
N SER A 124 7.97 -0.56 16.98
CA SER A 124 8.21 -0.78 15.56
C SER A 124 7.02 -1.47 14.89
N GLN A 125 7.13 -1.66 13.58
CA GLN A 125 6.15 -2.36 12.76
C GLN A 125 4.72 -1.79 12.93
N PRO A 126 4.57 -0.46 12.71
CA PRO A 126 3.24 0.14 12.80
C PRO A 126 2.35 -0.36 11.68
N SER A 127 1.10 -0.69 12.01
CA SER A 127 0.06 -1.06 11.05
C SER A 127 -1.21 -0.28 11.34
N TRP A 128 -1.79 0.36 10.31
CA TRP A 128 -2.99 1.16 10.48
C TRP A 128 -4.23 0.32 10.77
N PHE A 129 -5.08 0.82 11.64
CA PHE A 129 -6.43 0.29 11.74
C PHE A 129 -7.19 0.45 10.41
N PRO A 130 -7.98 -0.54 10.00
CA PRO A 130 -8.83 -0.46 8.79
C PRO A 130 -9.75 0.76 8.74
N ASN A 131 -10.12 1.31 9.89
CA ASN A 131 -10.94 2.53 10.00
C ASN A 131 -10.14 3.84 10.02
N SER A 132 -8.82 3.80 9.88
CA SER A 132 -7.88 4.94 9.92
C SER A 132 -7.87 5.71 11.25
N ARG A 133 -8.37 5.14 12.37
CA ARG A 133 -8.46 5.84 13.66
C ARG A 133 -7.31 5.57 14.62
N GLY A 134 -6.46 4.60 14.31
CA GLY A 134 -5.34 4.20 15.17
C GLY A 134 -4.34 3.34 14.44
N LEU A 135 -3.38 2.88 15.20
CA LEU A 135 -2.26 2.03 14.77
C LEU A 135 -2.09 0.88 15.76
N LEU A 136 -1.80 -0.32 15.23
CA LEU A 136 -1.11 -1.37 15.97
C LEU A 136 0.38 -1.15 15.85
N LEU A 137 1.13 -1.64 16.82
CA LEU A 137 2.59 -1.69 16.78
C LEU A 137 3.10 -2.81 17.69
N ARG A 138 4.30 -3.26 17.36
CA ARG A 138 5.09 -4.11 18.27
C ARG A 138 5.84 -3.24 19.26
N ARG A 139 5.81 -3.61 20.55
CA ARG A 139 6.74 -3.10 21.57
C ARG A 139 7.61 -4.22 22.11
N SER A 140 8.90 -3.94 22.28
CA SER A 140 9.89 -4.89 22.80
C SER A 140 11.05 -4.17 23.46
N GLY A 141 11.78 -4.88 24.28
CA GLY A 141 12.99 -4.35 24.95
C GLY A 141 13.46 -5.28 26.06
N PRO A 142 14.66 -5.03 26.64
CA PRO A 142 15.14 -5.79 27.77
C PRO A 142 14.16 -5.74 28.94
N GLY A 143 13.80 -6.92 29.45
CA GLY A 143 12.83 -7.06 30.55
C GLY A 143 11.36 -6.79 30.14
N LEU A 144 11.09 -6.50 28.87
CA LEU A 144 9.74 -6.41 28.31
C LEU A 144 9.53 -7.53 27.33
N ALA A 145 8.59 -8.43 27.63
CA ALA A 145 8.14 -9.39 26.63
C ALA A 145 7.61 -8.62 25.41
N SER A 146 7.97 -9.07 24.21
CA SER A 146 7.44 -8.51 22.97
C SER A 146 5.92 -8.59 22.96
N SER A 147 5.24 -7.50 22.65
CA SER A 147 3.79 -7.35 22.83
C SER A 147 3.18 -6.48 21.75
N ILE A 148 1.89 -6.68 21.52
CA ILE A 148 1.08 -5.90 20.56
C ILE A 148 0.38 -4.77 21.31
N TRP A 149 0.61 -3.56 20.86
CA TRP A 149 0.00 -2.35 21.40
C TRP A 149 -0.83 -1.64 20.33
N GLN A 150 -1.82 -0.91 20.76
CA GLN A 150 -2.53 0.05 19.94
C GLN A 150 -2.33 1.47 20.45
N MET A 151 -2.50 2.43 19.55
CA MET A 151 -2.52 3.85 19.89
C MET A 151 -3.36 4.64 18.87
N GLY A 152 -3.76 5.85 19.23
CA GLY A 152 -4.35 6.78 18.28
C GLY A 152 -3.35 7.35 17.29
N THR A 153 -3.85 7.95 16.21
CA THR A 153 -3.05 8.42 15.06
C THR A 153 -2.05 9.54 15.37
N ALA A 154 -2.11 10.12 16.56
CA ALA A 154 -1.14 11.10 17.05
C ALA A 154 -0.26 10.55 18.19
N GLY A 155 -0.29 9.23 18.43
CA GLY A 155 0.46 8.57 19.49
C GLY A 155 -0.23 8.59 20.85
N GLN A 156 -1.47 9.12 20.92
CA GLN A 156 -2.23 9.21 22.16
C GLN A 156 -2.84 7.86 22.57
N ASN A 157 -3.09 7.70 23.87
CA ASN A 157 -3.79 6.57 24.48
C ASN A 157 -3.17 5.21 24.07
N PRO A 158 -1.86 4.97 24.34
CA PRO A 158 -1.27 3.66 24.08
C PRO A 158 -1.89 2.62 25.03
N GLU A 159 -2.31 1.50 24.48
CA GLU A 159 -2.98 0.41 25.20
C GLU A 159 -2.42 -0.94 24.77
N LEU A 160 -2.12 -1.81 25.75
CA LEU A 160 -1.72 -3.19 25.50
C LEU A 160 -2.91 -3.97 24.94
N ARG A 161 -2.72 -4.65 23.81
CA ARG A 161 -3.71 -5.53 23.19
C ARG A 161 -3.43 -6.99 23.43
N TYR A 162 -2.18 -7.40 23.28
CA TYR A 162 -1.81 -8.79 23.46
C TYR A 162 -0.35 -8.91 23.90
N GLN A 163 -0.11 -9.78 24.88
CA GLN A 163 1.22 -10.11 25.37
C GLN A 163 1.35 -11.61 25.54
N PRO A 164 1.93 -12.31 24.55
CA PRO A 164 2.25 -13.71 24.68
C PRO A 164 3.54 -13.94 25.47
N PRO A 165 3.82 -15.20 25.84
CA PRO A 165 5.10 -15.57 26.45
C PRO A 165 6.28 -15.40 25.48
N ASN A 166 6.06 -15.59 24.17
CA ASN A 166 7.08 -15.54 23.11
C ASN A 166 7.01 -14.25 22.30
N PRO A 167 8.10 -13.84 21.64
CA PRO A 167 8.11 -12.63 20.82
C PRO A 167 7.06 -12.61 19.72
N VAL A 168 6.46 -11.46 19.48
CA VAL A 168 5.52 -11.18 18.37
C VAL A 168 6.13 -10.21 17.38
N LEU A 169 5.72 -10.33 16.10
CA LEU A 169 6.16 -9.49 14.98
C LEU A 169 4.98 -9.25 14.04
N TYR A 170 5.02 -8.16 13.30
CA TYR A 170 4.11 -7.83 12.18
C TYR A 170 2.62 -7.93 12.51
N PRO A 171 2.12 -7.27 13.58
CA PRO A 171 0.70 -7.32 13.90
C PRO A 171 -0.14 -6.52 12.90
N SER A 172 -1.27 -7.09 12.44
CA SER A 172 -2.20 -6.43 11.54
C SER A 172 -3.65 -6.81 11.85
N PHE A 173 -4.57 -5.82 11.86
CA PHE A 173 -5.99 -6.09 12.00
C PHE A 173 -6.63 -6.70 10.76
N SER A 174 -7.56 -7.62 10.96
CA SER A 174 -8.50 -8.01 9.91
C SER A 174 -9.32 -6.79 9.44
N PRO A 175 -9.77 -6.75 8.16
CA PRO A 175 -10.53 -5.61 7.63
C PRO A 175 -11.81 -5.28 8.39
N ASP A 176 -12.41 -6.24 9.10
CA ASP A 176 -13.58 -6.06 9.96
C ASP A 176 -13.22 -5.71 11.41
N MET A 177 -11.92 -5.63 11.73
CA MET A 177 -11.35 -5.32 13.03
C MET A 177 -11.71 -6.29 14.15
N LYS A 178 -12.04 -7.55 13.84
CA LYS A 178 -12.38 -8.56 14.85
C LYS A 178 -11.19 -9.39 15.29
N LYS A 179 -10.18 -9.54 14.44
CA LYS A 179 -8.98 -10.33 14.69
C LYS A 179 -7.72 -9.54 14.41
N ILE A 180 -6.64 -9.93 15.07
CA ILE A 180 -5.27 -9.49 14.79
C ILE A 180 -4.51 -10.73 14.31
N VAL A 181 -3.86 -10.64 13.14
CA VAL A 181 -2.88 -11.63 12.69
C VAL A 181 -1.48 -11.15 13.05
N PHE A 182 -0.59 -12.06 13.40
CA PHE A 182 0.80 -11.74 13.72
C PHE A 182 1.71 -12.97 13.54
N THR A 183 3.01 -12.73 13.45
CA THR A 183 4.04 -13.75 13.57
C THR A 183 4.37 -13.97 15.04
N GLY A 184 4.44 -15.19 15.48
CA GLY A 184 4.92 -15.58 16.82
C GLY A 184 6.17 -16.46 16.72
N VAL A 185 7.15 -16.25 17.58
CA VAL A 185 8.29 -17.16 17.73
C VAL A 185 7.83 -18.37 18.51
N VAL A 186 8.03 -19.56 17.99
CA VAL A 186 7.57 -20.83 18.61
C VAL A 186 8.62 -21.41 19.53
N SER A 187 9.89 -21.38 19.13
CA SER A 187 11.00 -21.91 19.91
C SER A 187 11.62 -20.84 20.81
N PRO A 188 11.78 -21.11 22.13
CA PRO A 188 12.48 -20.21 23.03
C PRO A 188 14.00 -20.18 22.80
N GLU A 189 14.55 -21.13 22.05
CA GLU A 189 16.00 -21.31 21.85
C GLU A 189 16.55 -20.62 20.59
N GLY A 190 15.69 -19.97 19.79
CA GLY A 190 16.12 -19.25 18.59
C GLY A 190 14.95 -18.53 17.88
N ASP A 191 15.26 -17.54 17.08
CA ASP A 191 14.30 -16.74 16.32
C ASP A 191 13.98 -17.37 14.94
N THR A 192 14.36 -18.63 14.72
CA THR A 192 14.26 -19.29 13.42
C THR A 192 12.99 -20.12 13.23
N ASP A 193 12.33 -20.51 14.32
CA ASP A 193 11.07 -21.28 14.28
C ASP A 193 9.92 -20.33 14.58
N ARG A 194 9.16 -19.99 13.56
CA ARG A 194 8.08 -19.01 13.62
C ARG A 194 6.82 -19.57 13.02
N ALA A 195 5.68 -19.16 13.57
CA ALA A 195 4.36 -19.52 13.07
C ALA A 195 3.44 -18.29 12.93
N ILE A 196 2.38 -18.45 12.17
CA ILE A 196 1.35 -17.42 12.01
C ILE A 196 0.19 -17.70 12.96
N PHE A 197 -0.15 -16.69 13.74
CA PHE A 197 -1.22 -16.72 14.72
C PHE A 197 -2.30 -15.69 14.43
N THR A 198 -3.50 -15.98 14.90
CA THR A 198 -4.54 -14.96 15.05
C THR A 198 -5.01 -14.91 16.51
N VAL A 199 -5.42 -13.71 16.93
CA VAL A 199 -6.04 -13.46 18.24
C VAL A 199 -7.24 -12.55 18.01
N ASP A 200 -8.26 -12.63 18.84
CA ASP A 200 -9.39 -11.71 18.79
C ASP A 200 -8.93 -10.29 19.15
N ALA A 201 -9.66 -9.29 18.69
CA ALA A 201 -9.30 -7.88 18.88
C ALA A 201 -9.20 -7.44 20.37
N ASP A 202 -9.81 -8.19 21.28
CA ASP A 202 -9.74 -8.00 22.73
C ASP A 202 -8.55 -8.72 23.39
N GLY A 203 -7.79 -9.50 22.63
CA GLY A 203 -6.63 -10.28 23.10
C GLY A 203 -6.95 -11.73 23.47
N GLY A 204 -8.21 -12.18 23.34
CA GLY A 204 -8.62 -13.57 23.55
C GLY A 204 -8.47 -14.46 22.31
N GLY A 205 -8.86 -15.73 22.39
CA GLY A 205 -9.05 -16.61 21.24
C GLY A 205 -7.80 -16.88 20.39
N LEU A 206 -6.61 -17.01 21.02
CA LEU A 206 -5.38 -17.35 20.31
C LEU A 206 -5.53 -18.61 19.48
N THR A 207 -5.21 -18.54 18.21
CA THR A 207 -5.27 -19.65 17.26
C THR A 207 -4.03 -19.67 16.38
N THR A 208 -3.36 -20.81 16.25
CA THR A 208 -2.33 -21.03 15.23
C THR A 208 -3.03 -21.29 13.90
N VAL A 209 -2.75 -20.49 12.89
CA VAL A 209 -3.35 -20.63 11.55
C VAL A 209 -2.38 -21.22 10.53
N PHE A 210 -1.07 -21.10 10.77
CA PHE A 210 -0.05 -21.78 9.99
C PHE A 210 1.20 -22.01 10.84
N ASP A 211 1.73 -23.24 10.82
CA ASP A 211 2.92 -23.65 11.55
C ASP A 211 3.55 -24.86 10.87
N VAL A 212 4.76 -24.70 10.35
CA VAL A 212 5.58 -25.81 9.86
C VAL A 212 6.85 -25.84 10.71
N SER A 213 6.99 -26.89 11.53
CA SER A 213 8.10 -27.00 12.49
C SER A 213 9.45 -26.73 11.86
N GLY A 214 10.20 -25.81 12.46
CA GLY A 214 11.52 -25.37 11.99
C GLY A 214 11.49 -24.37 10.83
N ALA A 215 10.31 -23.98 10.36
CA ALA A 215 10.17 -22.98 9.31
C ALA A 215 10.11 -21.55 9.86
N TYR A 216 10.45 -20.63 9.00
CA TYR A 216 10.37 -19.19 9.22
C TYR A 216 9.09 -18.65 8.59
N ASP A 217 7.95 -18.76 9.27
CA ASP A 217 6.65 -18.28 8.82
C ASP A 217 6.42 -16.86 9.34
N SER A 218 6.36 -15.84 8.45
CA SER A 218 6.44 -14.47 8.89
C SER A 218 5.65 -13.47 8.01
N ALA A 219 5.58 -12.21 8.45
CA ALA A 219 5.00 -11.07 7.76
C ALA A 219 3.57 -11.31 7.22
N PRO A 220 2.61 -11.80 8.04
CA PRO A 220 1.27 -12.05 7.58
C PRO A 220 0.49 -10.76 7.34
N VAL A 221 -0.30 -10.71 6.25
CA VAL A 221 -1.16 -9.58 5.91
C VAL A 221 -2.50 -10.04 5.37
N TRP A 222 -3.58 -9.43 5.87
CA TRP A 222 -4.93 -9.70 5.42
C TRP A 222 -5.19 -9.19 4.01
N SER A 223 -5.89 -9.97 3.19
CA SER A 223 -6.48 -9.47 1.95
C SER A 223 -7.53 -8.38 2.25
N PRO A 224 -7.76 -7.40 1.35
CA PRO A 224 -8.72 -6.33 1.57
C PRO A 224 -10.18 -6.77 1.80
N ASP A 225 -10.53 -7.99 1.43
CA ASP A 225 -11.84 -8.57 1.66
C ASP A 225 -11.91 -9.47 2.92
N GLY A 226 -10.77 -9.66 3.61
CA GLY A 226 -10.64 -10.43 4.85
C GLY A 226 -10.75 -11.94 4.68
N ARG A 227 -10.70 -12.46 3.46
CA ARG A 227 -10.84 -13.90 3.20
C ARG A 227 -9.54 -14.65 3.21
N HIS A 228 -8.44 -13.99 2.84
CA HIS A 228 -7.14 -14.61 2.72
C HIS A 228 -6.11 -13.89 3.58
N ILE A 229 -5.06 -14.61 3.90
CA ILE A 229 -3.82 -14.08 4.49
C ILE A 229 -2.69 -14.40 3.52
N ALA A 230 -1.87 -13.41 3.16
CA ALA A 230 -0.59 -13.64 2.49
C ALA A 230 0.52 -13.56 3.54
N PHE A 231 1.58 -14.35 3.36
CA PHE A 231 2.71 -14.42 4.28
C PHE A 231 3.96 -14.91 3.54
N GLU A 232 5.10 -14.78 4.17
CA GLU A 232 6.37 -15.35 3.72
C GLU A 232 6.67 -16.61 4.52
N SER A 233 7.27 -17.62 3.87
CA SER A 233 7.67 -18.86 4.53
C SER A 233 8.75 -19.58 3.75
N ASN A 234 9.72 -20.16 4.46
CA ASN A 234 10.68 -21.11 3.90
C ASN A 234 10.27 -22.58 4.13
N ALA A 235 9.03 -22.81 4.47
CA ALA A 235 8.50 -24.16 4.66
C ALA A 235 8.66 -25.03 3.41
N ASN A 236 9.16 -26.24 3.58
CA ASN A 236 9.22 -27.24 2.53
C ASN A 236 8.06 -28.23 2.65
N VAL A 237 6.90 -27.83 2.12
CA VAL A 237 5.70 -28.68 2.09
C VAL A 237 5.68 -29.47 0.78
N ASP A 238 5.61 -30.81 0.87
CA ASP A 238 5.59 -31.74 -0.27
C ASP A 238 6.80 -31.56 -1.23
N ASP A 239 7.99 -31.31 -0.71
CA ASP A 239 9.23 -31.08 -1.47
C ASP A 239 9.14 -29.95 -2.51
N ARG A 240 8.34 -28.94 -2.19
CA ARG A 240 8.12 -27.81 -3.10
C ARG A 240 9.08 -26.67 -2.89
N ASN A 241 9.81 -26.65 -1.79
CA ASN A 241 10.84 -25.66 -1.47
C ASN A 241 12.08 -26.35 -0.88
N PRO A 242 12.78 -27.19 -1.67
CA PRO A 242 13.90 -28.00 -1.17
C PRO A 242 15.14 -27.16 -0.81
N GLU A 243 15.23 -25.94 -1.33
CA GLU A 243 16.35 -25.02 -1.08
C GLU A 243 16.15 -24.22 0.20
N GLY A 244 14.90 -24.16 0.71
CA GLY A 244 14.57 -23.50 1.97
C GLY A 244 14.61 -21.96 1.87
N GLU A 245 14.44 -21.42 0.66
CA GLU A 245 14.34 -19.98 0.45
C GLU A 245 12.98 -19.44 0.92
N LEU A 246 12.93 -18.17 1.31
CA LEU A 246 11.66 -17.53 1.61
C LEU A 246 10.84 -17.38 0.34
N GLU A 247 9.59 -17.81 0.41
CA GLU A 247 8.64 -17.75 -0.69
C GLU A 247 7.33 -17.09 -0.23
N ILE A 248 6.57 -16.50 -1.15
CA ILE A 248 5.26 -15.95 -0.84
C ILE A 248 4.21 -17.04 -0.89
N TRP A 249 3.42 -17.10 0.17
CA TRP A 249 2.32 -18.03 0.37
C TRP A 249 1.00 -17.29 0.61
N THR A 250 -0.10 -17.98 0.38
CA THR A 250 -1.45 -17.54 0.77
C THR A 250 -2.23 -18.67 1.40
N MET A 251 -3.18 -18.33 2.26
CA MET A 251 -4.14 -19.26 2.87
C MET A 251 -5.49 -18.56 3.03
N GLU A 252 -6.57 -19.33 3.24
CA GLU A 252 -7.83 -18.77 3.74
C GLU A 252 -7.62 -18.19 5.15
N SER A 253 -8.52 -17.33 5.59
CA SER A 253 -8.41 -16.64 6.88
C SER A 253 -8.47 -17.54 8.12
N ASP A 254 -8.90 -18.78 7.96
CA ASP A 254 -8.95 -19.82 8.98
C ASP A 254 -7.73 -20.76 8.98
N GLY A 255 -6.78 -20.53 8.08
CA GLY A 255 -5.58 -21.35 7.90
C GLY A 255 -5.72 -22.48 6.88
N SER A 256 -6.90 -22.66 6.28
CA SER A 256 -7.10 -23.67 5.24
C SER A 256 -6.64 -23.20 3.86
N ASP A 257 -6.64 -24.09 2.86
CA ASP A 257 -6.29 -23.83 1.45
C ASP A 257 -4.94 -23.11 1.26
N VAL A 258 -3.91 -23.61 1.94
CA VAL A 258 -2.54 -23.08 1.88
C VAL A 258 -1.93 -23.29 0.49
N ARG A 259 -1.39 -22.24 -0.09
CA ARG A 259 -0.81 -22.24 -1.43
C ARG A 259 0.49 -21.46 -1.50
N GLN A 260 1.53 -22.08 -1.97
CA GLN A 260 2.77 -21.40 -2.35
C GLN A 260 2.58 -20.70 -3.69
N LEU A 261 2.86 -19.39 -3.75
CA LEU A 261 2.67 -18.55 -4.93
C LEU A 261 3.95 -18.37 -5.74
N THR A 262 5.10 -18.25 -5.07
CA THR A 262 6.41 -18.14 -5.73
C THR A 262 7.21 -19.43 -5.52
N ARG A 263 8.10 -19.73 -6.47
CA ARG A 263 9.02 -20.89 -6.44
C ARG A 263 10.22 -20.58 -7.28
N ASN A 264 11.27 -20.14 -6.63
CA ASN A 264 12.49 -19.77 -7.30
C ASN A 264 13.66 -19.83 -6.31
N ALA A 265 14.88 -19.56 -6.74
CA ALA A 265 16.07 -19.53 -5.90
C ALA A 265 16.36 -18.13 -5.35
N LEU A 266 15.30 -17.32 -5.13
CA LEU A 266 15.39 -15.99 -4.56
C LEU A 266 14.61 -15.95 -3.23
N HIS A 267 14.99 -15.07 -2.35
CA HIS A 267 14.20 -14.72 -1.16
C HIS A 267 13.04 -13.82 -1.57
N ASP A 268 11.82 -14.32 -1.45
CA ASP A 268 10.59 -13.59 -1.70
C ASP A 268 9.92 -13.26 -0.36
N GLU A 269 9.83 -11.98 0.01
CA GLU A 269 9.44 -11.56 1.35
C GLU A 269 8.50 -10.33 1.38
N GLY A 270 7.85 -10.08 2.51
CA GLY A 270 7.08 -8.87 2.79
C GLY A 270 5.90 -8.65 1.84
N PRO A 271 4.94 -9.58 1.72
CA PRO A 271 3.82 -9.42 0.81
C PRO A 271 2.86 -8.32 1.25
N SER A 272 2.29 -7.56 0.28
CA SER A 272 1.17 -6.65 0.50
C SER A 272 0.16 -6.72 -0.66
N TRP A 273 -1.13 -6.67 -0.32
CA TRP A 273 -2.21 -6.82 -1.27
C TRP A 273 -2.56 -5.51 -1.98
N SER A 274 -2.87 -5.59 -3.26
CA SER A 274 -3.39 -4.43 -3.99
C SER A 274 -4.80 -4.05 -3.52
N PRO A 275 -5.12 -2.74 -3.46
CA PRO A 275 -6.40 -2.25 -2.93
C PRO A 275 -7.60 -2.56 -3.84
N ASP A 276 -7.39 -3.06 -5.05
CA ASP A 276 -8.42 -3.41 -6.02
C ASP A 276 -9.02 -4.81 -5.77
N ARG A 277 -9.31 -5.14 -4.53
CA ARG A 277 -9.79 -6.42 -4.00
C ARG A 277 -8.72 -7.51 -3.93
N GLY A 278 -7.49 -7.14 -3.67
CA GLY A 278 -6.41 -8.10 -3.56
C GLY A 278 -6.12 -8.89 -4.83
N ARG A 279 -6.29 -8.30 -6.02
CA ARG A 279 -6.02 -9.00 -7.27
C ARG A 279 -4.56 -9.22 -7.56
N LYS A 280 -3.72 -8.46 -6.89
CA LYS A 280 -2.27 -8.50 -7.02
C LYS A 280 -1.64 -8.51 -5.65
N ILE A 281 -0.41 -8.98 -5.62
CA ILE A 281 0.48 -8.92 -4.46
C ILE A 281 1.75 -8.21 -4.91
N VAL A 282 2.21 -7.25 -4.12
CA VAL A 282 3.55 -6.67 -4.19
C VAL A 282 4.40 -7.32 -3.12
N TYR A 283 5.67 -7.56 -3.40
CA TYR A 283 6.61 -8.21 -2.50
C TYR A 283 8.04 -7.85 -2.87
N THR A 284 8.99 -8.11 -1.99
CA THR A 284 10.43 -7.99 -2.24
C THR A 284 10.94 -9.33 -2.78
N SER A 285 11.83 -9.31 -3.76
CA SER A 285 12.49 -10.50 -4.30
C SER A 285 13.96 -10.23 -4.59
N GLY A 286 14.85 -11.05 -4.11
CA GLY A 286 16.29 -10.89 -4.30
C GLY A 286 17.12 -12.13 -3.97
N PRO A 287 18.40 -12.18 -4.37
CA PRO A 287 19.26 -13.33 -4.16
C PRO A 287 19.68 -13.55 -2.70
N ASP A 288 19.52 -12.54 -1.87
CA ASP A 288 19.91 -12.57 -0.45
C ASP A 288 19.25 -11.44 0.35
N ASP A 289 19.50 -11.41 1.65
CA ASP A 289 19.00 -10.38 2.57
C ASP A 289 19.55 -8.97 2.33
N LEU A 290 20.49 -8.79 1.43
CA LEU A 290 21.16 -7.51 1.17
C LEU A 290 20.72 -6.88 -0.15
N ASN A 291 20.15 -7.67 -1.05
CA ASN A 291 19.76 -7.26 -2.38
C ASN A 291 18.33 -7.75 -2.67
N GLY A 292 17.45 -6.84 -2.98
CA GLY A 292 16.08 -7.19 -3.34
C GLY A 292 15.39 -6.04 -4.06
N ASP A 293 14.53 -6.39 -4.99
CA ASP A 293 13.73 -5.47 -5.77
C ASP A 293 12.24 -5.63 -5.45
N ILE A 294 11.46 -4.58 -5.65
CA ILE A 294 10.01 -4.65 -5.52
C ILE A 294 9.41 -5.33 -6.76
N ASN A 295 8.69 -6.40 -6.51
CA ASN A 295 8.02 -7.23 -7.51
C ASN A 295 6.51 -7.17 -7.38
N VAL A 296 5.78 -7.40 -8.47
CA VAL A 296 4.32 -7.51 -8.49
C VAL A 296 3.90 -8.76 -9.23
N MET A 297 3.03 -9.55 -8.61
CA MET A 297 2.36 -10.71 -9.21
C MET A 297 0.85 -10.61 -9.10
N THR A 298 0.11 -11.46 -9.81
CA THR A 298 -1.32 -11.67 -9.53
C THR A 298 -1.50 -12.39 -8.21
N ALA A 299 -2.68 -12.29 -7.60
CA ALA A 299 -3.03 -13.04 -6.37
C ALA A 299 -2.97 -14.57 -6.51
N THR A 300 -2.76 -15.08 -7.72
CA THR A 300 -2.61 -16.50 -8.04
C THR A 300 -1.18 -16.89 -8.41
N GLY A 301 -0.20 -16.02 -8.13
CA GLY A 301 1.22 -16.25 -8.42
C GLY A 301 1.61 -16.19 -9.90
N ARG A 302 0.72 -15.69 -10.79
CA ARG A 302 1.04 -15.58 -12.22
C ARG A 302 1.58 -14.19 -12.56
N HIS A 303 2.45 -14.11 -13.56
CA HIS A 303 3.02 -12.85 -14.07
C HIS A 303 3.83 -12.07 -13.05
N LEU A 304 5.03 -12.50 -12.85
CA LEU A 304 6.02 -11.76 -12.10
C LEU A 304 6.51 -10.54 -12.91
N ARG A 305 6.53 -9.40 -12.26
CA ARG A 305 7.06 -8.16 -12.81
C ARG A 305 7.92 -7.46 -11.78
N VAL A 306 9.16 -7.18 -12.14
CA VAL A 306 10.06 -6.34 -11.35
C VAL A 306 9.69 -4.86 -11.55
N LEU A 307 9.65 -4.10 -10.48
CA LEU A 307 9.45 -2.66 -10.49
C LEU A 307 10.74 -1.95 -10.09
N GLN A 308 11.30 -1.12 -10.99
CA GLN A 308 12.49 -0.31 -10.71
C GLN A 308 13.70 -1.10 -10.15
N PRO A 309 14.27 -2.05 -10.92
CA PRO A 309 15.48 -2.77 -10.51
C PRO A 309 16.60 -1.81 -10.11
N HIS A 310 17.30 -2.11 -9.01
CA HIS A 310 18.35 -1.26 -8.47
C HIS A 310 19.42 -2.06 -7.72
N GLU A 311 20.67 -1.58 -7.70
CA GLU A 311 21.80 -2.15 -6.93
C GLU A 311 21.68 -1.83 -5.43
N GLY A 312 20.64 -2.14 -4.78
CA GLY A 312 20.42 -1.91 -3.35
C GLY A 312 19.17 -2.62 -2.92
N ARG A 313 19.03 -2.84 -1.63
CA ARG A 313 17.85 -3.50 -1.11
C ARG A 313 16.65 -2.55 -1.11
N ASP A 314 15.57 -2.97 -1.71
CA ASP A 314 14.22 -2.44 -1.54
C ASP A 314 13.41 -3.49 -0.76
N GLU A 315 12.76 -3.09 0.35
CA GLU A 315 12.08 -4.04 1.24
C GLU A 315 10.73 -3.53 1.76
N SER A 316 9.93 -4.47 2.26
CA SER A 316 8.67 -4.19 2.96
C SER A 316 7.74 -3.25 2.18
N PRO A 317 7.36 -3.61 0.96
CA PRO A 317 6.44 -2.78 0.18
C PRO A 317 5.04 -2.80 0.77
N ASP A 318 4.36 -1.66 0.73
CA ASP A 318 2.95 -1.57 1.06
C ASP A 318 2.18 -0.79 0.01
N TRP A 319 0.97 -1.27 -0.33
CA TRP A 319 0.17 -0.73 -1.42
C TRP A 319 -0.89 0.23 -0.89
N GLN A 320 -0.77 1.50 -1.28
CA GLN A 320 -1.72 2.54 -0.94
C GLN A 320 -3.16 2.17 -1.30
N ALA A 321 -4.04 2.15 -0.31
CA ALA A 321 -5.47 2.11 -0.58
C ALA A 321 -5.89 3.37 -1.36
N ILE A 322 -6.66 3.17 -2.42
CA ILE A 322 -7.24 4.28 -3.18
C ILE A 322 -8.52 4.69 -2.45
N PRO A 323 -8.54 5.82 -1.73
CA PRO A 323 -9.75 6.23 -1.03
C PRO A 323 -10.87 6.48 -2.05
N ALA A 324 -12.08 6.08 -1.71
CA ALA A 324 -13.24 6.47 -2.50
C ALA A 324 -13.29 8.01 -2.53
N PRO A 325 -13.31 8.65 -3.72
CA PRO A 325 -13.35 10.10 -3.78
C PRO A 325 -14.56 10.61 -2.99
N LYS A 326 -14.33 11.56 -2.09
CA LYS A 326 -15.39 12.18 -1.26
C LYS A 326 -16.47 12.86 -2.11
N THR A 327 -16.08 13.29 -3.31
CA THR A 327 -16.96 13.91 -4.32
C THR A 327 -16.84 13.15 -5.64
N ALA A 328 -17.94 13.06 -6.40
CA ALA A 328 -17.91 12.47 -7.71
C ALA A 328 -17.01 13.29 -8.65
N ARG A 329 -16.04 12.63 -9.31
CA ARG A 329 -15.22 13.28 -10.36
C ARG A 329 -16.07 13.52 -11.59
N ARG A 330 -16.05 14.75 -12.10
CA ARG A 330 -16.63 15.07 -13.40
C ARG A 330 -15.77 14.47 -14.51
N CYS A 331 -16.33 13.56 -15.28
CA CYS A 331 -15.61 12.81 -16.32
C CYS A 331 -15.84 13.38 -17.73
N GLY A 332 -16.57 14.50 -17.86
CA GLY A 332 -17.06 15.04 -19.14
C GLY A 332 -18.13 14.16 -19.78
N GLY A 333 -18.76 14.64 -20.84
CA GLY A 333 -19.78 13.89 -21.57
C GLY A 333 -19.25 12.70 -22.36
N VAL A 334 -20.12 11.83 -22.79
CA VAL A 334 -19.87 10.83 -23.83
C VAL A 334 -20.54 11.28 -25.11
N SER A 335 -19.96 10.93 -26.26
CA SER A 335 -20.54 11.21 -27.57
C SER A 335 -21.76 10.32 -27.85
N SER A 336 -22.83 10.56 -27.12
CA SER A 336 -24.19 10.14 -27.48
C SER A 336 -25.05 11.37 -27.28
N GLN A 337 -26.07 11.54 -28.12
CA GLN A 337 -26.86 12.78 -28.15
C GLN A 337 -27.50 13.16 -26.81
N ASP A 338 -27.59 12.20 -25.86
CA ASP A 338 -28.38 12.32 -24.64
C ASP A 338 -27.57 12.36 -23.34
N ILE A 339 -26.24 12.15 -23.36
CA ILE A 339 -25.45 12.06 -22.12
C ILE A 339 -24.45 13.22 -22.04
N ARG A 340 -24.77 14.24 -21.23
CA ARG A 340 -23.97 15.47 -21.11
C ARG A 340 -22.92 15.43 -20.01
N ASP A 341 -23.18 14.76 -18.89
CA ASP A 341 -22.26 14.75 -17.75
C ASP A 341 -22.12 13.33 -17.17
N VAL A 342 -20.88 12.85 -17.09
CA VAL A 342 -20.55 11.56 -16.46
C VAL A 342 -19.68 11.85 -15.25
N ARG A 343 -20.12 11.42 -14.07
CA ARG A 343 -19.36 11.54 -12.84
C ARG A 343 -19.05 10.16 -12.27
N ALA A 344 -17.85 9.95 -11.80
CA ALA A 344 -17.41 8.71 -11.18
C ALA A 344 -17.13 8.92 -9.70
N ARG A 345 -17.62 7.98 -8.86
CA ARG A 345 -17.37 7.95 -7.43
C ARG A 345 -17.16 6.51 -6.98
N GLY A 346 -16.22 6.29 -6.08
CA GLY A 346 -15.95 4.97 -5.50
C GLY A 346 -14.58 4.41 -5.86
N ILE A 347 -14.16 3.37 -5.15
CA ILE A 347 -12.86 2.71 -5.33
C ILE A 347 -12.78 2.04 -6.70
N GLY A 348 -11.71 2.28 -7.44
CA GLY A 348 -11.45 1.67 -8.75
C GLY A 348 -12.34 2.17 -9.90
N MET A 349 -13.11 3.25 -9.69
CA MET A 349 -13.88 3.88 -10.76
C MET A 349 -13.10 5.06 -11.35
N ILE A 350 -12.51 4.84 -12.50
CA ILE A 350 -11.86 5.89 -13.30
C ILE A 350 -12.85 6.42 -14.36
N CYS A 351 -12.67 7.64 -14.79
CA CYS A 351 -13.53 8.28 -15.81
C CYS A 351 -13.68 7.46 -17.10
N LEU A 352 -12.61 6.77 -17.53
CA LEU A 352 -12.66 5.91 -18.72
C LEU A 352 -13.68 4.77 -18.55
N ARG A 353 -13.69 4.14 -17.36
CA ARG A 353 -14.62 3.04 -17.05
C ARG A 353 -16.06 3.54 -16.88
N ALA A 354 -16.25 4.69 -16.23
CA ALA A 354 -17.57 5.32 -16.11
C ALA A 354 -18.17 5.66 -17.46
N ARG A 355 -17.39 6.29 -18.35
CA ARG A 355 -17.82 6.57 -19.74
C ARG A 355 -18.11 5.30 -20.53
N SER A 356 -17.33 4.23 -20.36
CA SER A 356 -17.58 2.96 -21.05
C SER A 356 -18.89 2.30 -20.59
N LEU A 357 -19.22 2.37 -19.29
CA LEU A 357 -20.47 1.89 -18.74
C LEU A 357 -21.66 2.72 -19.27
N ALA A 358 -21.53 4.04 -19.28
CA ALA A 358 -22.55 4.93 -19.80
C ALA A 358 -22.88 4.65 -21.29
N ARG A 359 -21.86 4.52 -22.14
CA ARG A 359 -22.05 4.15 -23.56
C ARG A 359 -22.74 2.80 -23.74
N ARG A 360 -22.40 1.81 -22.93
CA ARG A 360 -23.00 0.48 -23.01
C ARG A 360 -24.45 0.47 -22.54
N TRP A 361 -24.74 1.22 -21.49
CA TRP A 361 -26.08 1.38 -20.99
C TRP A 361 -27.00 2.03 -22.05
N ALA A 362 -26.55 3.13 -22.67
CA ALA A 362 -27.26 3.78 -23.75
C ALA A 362 -27.47 2.85 -24.95
N LYS A 363 -26.43 2.09 -25.35
CA LYS A 363 -26.50 1.11 -26.45
C LYS A 363 -27.43 -0.08 -26.18
N ALA A 364 -27.57 -0.49 -24.92
CA ALA A 364 -28.37 -1.64 -24.51
C ALA A 364 -29.85 -1.34 -24.28
N GLY A 365 -30.34 -0.19 -24.73
CA GLY A 365 -31.75 0.19 -24.55
C GLY A 365 -32.12 0.56 -23.12
N ARG A 366 -31.14 1.02 -22.33
CA ARG A 366 -31.32 1.56 -20.97
C ARG A 366 -31.88 0.59 -19.92
N PRO A 367 -31.34 -0.64 -19.78
CA PRO A 367 -31.87 -1.64 -18.85
C PRO A 367 -31.62 -1.25 -17.38
N ASP A 368 -32.42 -1.83 -16.48
CA ASP A 368 -32.28 -1.64 -15.02
C ASP A 368 -31.04 -2.29 -14.42
N GLU A 369 -30.35 -3.15 -15.18
CA GLU A 369 -29.09 -3.75 -14.79
C GLU A 369 -28.13 -3.85 -15.98
N ILE A 370 -26.86 -3.50 -15.79
CA ILE A 370 -25.80 -3.68 -16.77
C ILE A 370 -24.51 -4.17 -16.10
N ARG A 371 -24.02 -5.34 -16.50
CA ARG A 371 -22.77 -5.97 -15.99
C ARG A 371 -22.66 -5.99 -14.47
N GLY A 372 -23.74 -6.36 -13.78
CA GLY A 372 -23.79 -6.44 -12.33
C GLY A 372 -23.83 -5.08 -11.61
N PHE A 373 -24.24 -4.03 -12.31
CA PHE A 373 -24.60 -2.74 -11.73
C PHE A 373 -26.11 -2.57 -11.80
N ALA A 374 -26.74 -2.37 -10.65
CA ALA A 374 -28.13 -1.94 -10.60
C ALA A 374 -28.21 -0.48 -11.07
N VAL A 375 -29.12 -0.19 -11.97
CA VAL A 375 -29.38 1.13 -12.54
C VAL A 375 -30.66 1.69 -11.94
N ARG A 376 -30.63 2.93 -11.49
CA ARG A 376 -31.82 3.67 -11.05
C ARG A 376 -31.87 5.00 -11.77
N THR A 377 -33.02 5.37 -12.24
CA THR A 377 -33.29 6.66 -12.84
C THR A 377 -34.09 7.53 -11.88
N LYS A 378 -33.82 8.83 -11.89
CA LYS A 378 -34.58 9.85 -11.15
C LYS A 378 -34.79 11.04 -12.07
N ASP A 379 -36.04 11.36 -12.34
CA ASP A 379 -36.41 12.57 -13.05
C ASP A 379 -36.24 13.80 -12.15
N LEU A 380 -35.61 14.84 -12.68
CA LEU A 380 -35.31 16.09 -11.99
C LEU A 380 -35.93 17.31 -12.69
N GLY A 381 -37.05 17.10 -13.43
CA GLY A 381 -37.75 18.21 -14.12
C GLY A 381 -36.97 18.69 -15.35
N GLY A 382 -36.98 17.89 -16.42
CA GLY A 382 -36.30 18.17 -17.69
C GLY A 382 -34.89 17.58 -17.81
N THR A 383 -34.39 16.93 -16.77
CA THR A 383 -33.18 16.11 -16.82
C THR A 383 -33.40 14.82 -16.03
N THR A 384 -32.95 13.69 -16.59
CA THR A 384 -33.00 12.40 -15.91
C THR A 384 -31.62 12.07 -15.32
N ARG A 385 -31.58 11.85 -14.02
CA ARG A 385 -30.37 11.36 -13.36
C ARG A 385 -30.37 9.83 -13.34
N VAL A 386 -29.34 9.23 -13.90
CA VAL A 386 -29.13 7.78 -13.92
C VAL A 386 -28.03 7.44 -12.90
N VAL A 387 -28.34 6.56 -11.97
CA VAL A 387 -27.43 6.12 -10.90
C VAL A 387 -27.15 4.63 -11.06
N MET A 388 -25.91 4.29 -11.38
CA MET A 388 -25.44 2.92 -11.46
C MET A 388 -24.71 2.55 -10.15
N THR A 389 -25.23 1.55 -9.44
CA THR A 389 -24.66 1.09 -8.17
C THR A 389 -24.31 -0.38 -8.23
N ARG A 390 -23.21 -0.76 -7.60
CA ARG A 390 -22.87 -2.15 -7.35
C ARG A 390 -22.69 -2.35 -5.85
N ARG A 391 -23.25 -3.43 -5.28
CA ARG A 391 -22.92 -3.83 -3.91
C ARG A 391 -21.48 -4.33 -3.88
N SER A 392 -20.66 -3.82 -2.98
CA SER A 392 -19.39 -4.46 -2.62
C SER A 392 -19.68 -5.74 -1.82
N ILE A 393 -18.73 -6.66 -1.79
CA ILE A 393 -18.78 -7.87 -0.97
C ILE A 393 -18.91 -7.53 0.53
N LEU A 394 -18.45 -6.36 0.94
CA LEU A 394 -18.57 -5.81 2.30
C LEU A 394 -19.91 -5.11 2.58
N GLY A 395 -20.92 -5.27 1.73
CA GLY A 395 -22.24 -4.66 1.93
C GLY A 395 -22.34 -3.16 1.63
N ALA A 396 -21.25 -2.45 1.41
CA ALA A 396 -21.27 -1.05 1.07
C ALA A 396 -21.73 -0.83 -0.38
N ARG A 397 -22.67 0.09 -0.59
CA ARG A 397 -23.10 0.50 -1.92
C ARG A 397 -21.99 1.33 -2.57
N GLN A 398 -21.35 0.81 -3.60
CA GLN A 398 -20.44 1.60 -4.42
C GLN A 398 -21.26 2.38 -5.45
N LEU A 399 -21.31 3.68 -5.29
CA LEU A 399 -21.91 4.56 -6.28
C LEU A 399 -20.95 4.71 -7.46
N VAL A 400 -21.41 4.39 -8.65
CA VAL A 400 -20.51 4.16 -9.78
C VAL A 400 -20.57 5.26 -10.84
N ALA A 401 -21.71 5.81 -11.13
CA ALA A 401 -21.87 6.90 -12.11
C ALA A 401 -23.17 7.66 -11.89
N PHE A 402 -23.12 8.95 -12.14
CA PHE A 402 -24.31 9.77 -12.41
C PHE A 402 -24.26 10.16 -13.86
N LEU A 403 -25.39 10.08 -14.52
CA LEU A 403 -25.62 10.59 -15.85
C LEU A 403 -26.76 11.60 -15.74
N ASP A 404 -26.55 12.79 -16.20
CA ASP A 404 -27.64 13.75 -16.39
C ASP A 404 -28.02 13.72 -17.87
N GLU A 405 -29.22 13.25 -18.19
CA GLU A 405 -29.82 13.29 -19.52
C GLU A 405 -30.69 14.54 -19.62
N SER A 406 -30.57 15.27 -20.71
CA SER A 406 -31.58 16.26 -21.10
C SER A 406 -32.69 15.56 -21.82
N GLY A 407 -33.92 15.71 -21.35
CA GLY A 407 -35.13 15.33 -22.07
C GLY A 407 -35.31 16.10 -23.35
#